data_efb59354c22c571b1145a3fb3e46609d
#
_entry.id   efb59354c22c571b1145a3fb3e46609d
#
_cell.length_a   1.000
_cell.length_b   1.000
_cell.length_c   1.000
_cell.angle_alpha   90.00
_cell.angle_beta   90.00
_cell.angle_gamma   90.00
#
_symmetry.space_group_name_H-M   'P 1'
#
loop_
_entity.id
_entity.type
_entity.pdbx_description
1 polymer ?
#
loop_
_entity_poly.entity_id
_entity_poly.type
_entity_poly.pdbx_seq_one_letter_code
_entity_poly.pdbx_strand_id
1 'polypeptide(L)'
;MRARFGSLMVSTLICARALSAQVVNVADLNTREIRALARSRTVVILQGGMLEEHGPYLPAFTDGILSARLTAELAAGIVKQRSGWKALIFPPISVGSSGSNEIGRQYTFPGTYAVRPSTLRAAFVDIASELGDQGFRWVFIVHVHGSPLHIGALDDASDFFHEIYGGRMVNLWGLLPVLGGWGGAMSDMTPAEKAADGLSLHAGMDEHSLMLHLRPDLVARDFRQASSVAGANYDEAFATARREGWPGYLGAPQLATAAFGKRIWTAFAGATVKTAVEVLDGKDPATYPRYVTYLKTLPLYREWIDSTNARDARGNARLAKWLARRKP
;
A
#
# COMPACT_ATOMS: atom_id res chain seq x y z
N MET A 1 1.39 -48.09 -25.85
CA MET A 1 0.68 -46.93 -25.32
C MET A 1 1.32 -46.44 -24.01
N ARG A 2 2.61 -46.03 -24.09
CA ARG A 2 3.38 -45.51 -22.92
C ARG A 2 4.40 -44.50 -23.41
N ALA A 3 4.01 -43.25 -23.73
CA ALA A 3 4.96 -42.18 -23.99
C ALA A 3 4.32 -40.79 -24.16
N ARG A 4 3.39 -40.36 -23.29
CA ARG A 4 2.86 -38.95 -23.31
C ARG A 4 2.75 -38.25 -21.97
N PHE A 5 3.09 -38.87 -20.83
CA PHE A 5 2.97 -38.24 -19.49
C PHE A 5 4.25 -37.51 -19.03
N GLY A 6 5.42 -37.75 -19.65
CA GLY A 6 6.69 -37.13 -19.23
C GLY A 6 6.88 -35.69 -19.71
N SER A 7 6.34 -35.32 -20.88
CA SER A 7 6.63 -34.03 -21.52
C SER A 7 5.89 -32.82 -20.85
N LEU A 8 4.72 -33.05 -20.31
CA LEU A 8 3.92 -31.96 -19.68
C LEU A 8 4.48 -31.53 -18.30
N MET A 9 4.95 -32.51 -17.52
CA MET A 9 5.53 -32.22 -16.17
C MET A 9 6.90 -31.51 -16.27
N VAL A 10 7.73 -31.86 -17.25
CA VAL A 10 9.03 -31.22 -17.47
C VAL A 10 8.86 -29.78 -17.95
N SER A 11 7.91 -29.52 -18.85
CA SER A 11 7.61 -28.14 -19.32
C SER A 11 7.10 -27.23 -18.23
N THR A 12 6.25 -27.72 -17.34
CA THR A 12 5.71 -26.92 -16.20
C THR A 12 6.79 -26.61 -15.17
N LEU A 13 7.70 -27.53 -14.90
CA LEU A 13 8.83 -27.33 -13.98
C LEU A 13 9.88 -26.35 -14.54
N ILE A 14 10.13 -26.39 -15.86
CA ILE A 14 11.07 -25.48 -16.52
C ILE A 14 10.49 -24.05 -16.53
N CYS A 15 9.21 -23.86 -16.82
CA CYS A 15 8.55 -22.56 -16.74
C CYS A 15 8.53 -21.99 -15.31
N ALA A 16 8.25 -22.80 -14.30
CA ALA A 16 8.25 -22.36 -12.91
C ALA A 16 9.66 -21.94 -12.42
N ARG A 17 10.70 -22.69 -12.82
CA ARG A 17 12.09 -22.32 -12.52
C ARG A 17 12.55 -21.07 -13.27
N ALA A 18 12.13 -20.88 -14.50
CA ALA A 18 12.47 -19.68 -15.28
C ALA A 18 11.82 -18.42 -14.69
N LEU A 19 10.56 -18.50 -14.22
CA LEU A 19 9.87 -17.41 -13.54
C LEU A 19 10.50 -17.09 -12.18
N SER A 20 10.89 -18.10 -11.40
CA SER A 20 11.53 -17.88 -10.09
C SER A 20 12.93 -17.25 -10.23
N ALA A 21 13.62 -17.46 -11.35
CA ALA A 21 14.91 -16.83 -11.63
C ALA A 21 14.79 -15.34 -12.07
N GLN A 22 13.58 -14.87 -12.39
CA GLN A 22 13.32 -13.48 -12.79
C GLN A 22 12.80 -12.61 -11.64
N VAL A 23 12.22 -13.21 -10.59
CA VAL A 23 11.85 -12.53 -9.35
C VAL A 23 12.96 -12.77 -8.34
N VAL A 24 13.62 -11.72 -7.89
CA VAL A 24 14.78 -11.79 -6.99
C VAL A 24 14.64 -10.80 -5.85
N ASN A 25 15.09 -11.19 -4.66
CA ASN A 25 15.15 -10.28 -3.52
C ASN A 25 16.54 -9.65 -3.48
N VAL A 26 16.60 -8.33 -3.37
CA VAL A 26 17.89 -7.62 -3.30
C VAL A 26 18.74 -8.07 -2.11
N ALA A 27 18.09 -8.45 -1.00
CA ALA A 27 18.75 -8.92 0.21
C ALA A 27 19.52 -10.23 0.03
N ASP A 28 19.17 -11.03 -1.00
CA ASP A 28 19.82 -12.30 -1.30
C ASP A 28 20.97 -12.16 -2.31
N LEU A 29 21.16 -10.94 -2.88
CA LEU A 29 22.17 -10.68 -3.91
C LEU A 29 23.44 -10.06 -3.32
N ASN A 30 24.57 -10.53 -3.78
CA ASN A 30 25.85 -9.86 -3.54
C ASN A 30 26.12 -8.74 -4.57
N THR A 31 27.16 -7.93 -4.33
CA THR A 31 27.52 -6.78 -5.18
C THR A 31 27.76 -7.16 -6.66
N ARG A 32 28.33 -8.33 -6.92
CA ARG A 32 28.57 -8.82 -8.30
C ARG A 32 27.27 -9.08 -9.01
N GLU A 33 26.32 -9.72 -8.36
CA GLU A 33 25.00 -10.04 -8.89
C GLU A 33 24.19 -8.77 -9.12
N ILE A 34 24.24 -7.81 -8.19
CA ILE A 34 23.58 -6.50 -8.36
C ILE A 34 24.19 -5.74 -9.55
N ARG A 35 25.52 -5.75 -9.72
CA ARG A 35 26.18 -5.14 -10.88
C ARG A 35 25.77 -5.77 -12.21
N ALA A 36 25.52 -7.07 -12.22
CA ALA A 36 25.11 -7.81 -13.41
C ALA A 36 23.64 -7.59 -13.82
N LEU A 37 22.82 -6.90 -13.02
CA LEU A 37 21.45 -6.58 -13.37
C LEU A 37 21.39 -5.62 -14.56
N ALA A 38 20.62 -5.96 -15.58
CA ALA A 38 20.35 -5.08 -16.72
C ALA A 38 19.38 -3.95 -16.30
N ARG A 39 19.89 -2.76 -16.02
CA ARG A 39 19.13 -1.61 -15.51
C ARG A 39 17.89 -1.25 -16.34
N SER A 40 17.99 -1.40 -17.68
CA SER A 40 16.88 -1.13 -18.61
C SER A 40 15.76 -2.17 -18.57
N ARG A 41 16.01 -3.35 -18.00
CA ARG A 41 15.06 -4.47 -17.91
C ARG A 41 14.94 -5.03 -16.49
N THR A 42 15.27 -4.22 -15.51
CA THR A 42 15.06 -4.54 -14.09
C THR A 42 14.09 -3.52 -13.48
N VAL A 43 13.00 -4.03 -12.93
CA VAL A 43 12.04 -3.26 -12.16
C VAL A 43 12.37 -3.42 -10.69
N VAL A 44 12.55 -2.33 -9.99
CA VAL A 44 12.67 -2.31 -8.53
C VAL A 44 11.27 -2.21 -7.92
N ILE A 45 10.99 -3.01 -6.91
CA ILE A 45 9.74 -2.95 -6.15
C ILE A 45 10.08 -2.64 -4.68
N LEU A 46 9.70 -1.45 -4.25
CA LEU A 46 9.81 -1.00 -2.87
C LEU A 46 8.50 -1.34 -2.16
N GLN A 47 8.50 -2.45 -1.42
CA GLN A 47 7.33 -2.86 -0.67
C GLN A 47 7.36 -2.30 0.75
N GLY A 48 6.18 -2.11 1.36
CA GLY A 48 6.10 -1.64 2.73
C GLY A 48 4.72 -1.78 3.34
N GLY A 49 4.15 -0.70 3.74
CA GLY A 49 3.00 -0.58 4.60
C GLY A 49 3.41 -0.02 5.95
N MET A 50 2.45 0.38 6.77
CA MET A 50 2.75 0.88 8.10
C MET A 50 2.23 -0.05 9.19
N LEU A 51 2.74 0.15 10.40
CA LEU A 51 2.08 -0.35 11.60
C LEU A 51 0.98 0.65 11.94
N GLU A 52 -0.25 0.25 11.68
CA GLU A 52 -1.46 1.02 11.92
C GLU A 52 -2.47 0.15 12.68
N GLU A 53 -3.13 0.73 13.64
CA GLU A 53 -4.27 0.07 14.28
C GLU A 53 -5.34 -0.27 13.24
N HIS A 54 -5.97 -1.42 13.35
CA HIS A 54 -7.10 -1.88 12.53
C HIS A 54 -8.20 -2.46 13.41
N GLY A 55 -8.48 -1.77 14.50
CA GLY A 55 -9.46 -2.20 15.48
C GLY A 55 -9.06 -3.47 16.22
N PRO A 56 -10.02 -4.09 16.92
CA PRO A 56 -9.74 -5.27 17.73
C PRO A 56 -9.67 -6.59 16.96
N TYR A 57 -9.97 -6.60 15.67
CA TYR A 57 -10.17 -7.84 14.91
C TYR A 57 -9.12 -8.12 13.84
N LEU A 58 -8.36 -7.11 13.41
CA LEU A 58 -7.29 -7.25 12.43
C LEU A 58 -5.93 -6.90 13.06
N PRO A 59 -4.83 -7.48 12.54
CA PRO A 59 -3.50 -7.15 13.04
C PRO A 59 -3.10 -5.73 12.65
N ALA A 60 -2.30 -5.07 13.50
CA ALA A 60 -1.76 -3.74 13.24
C ALA A 60 -0.83 -3.66 12.01
N PHE A 61 -0.46 -4.77 11.40
CA PHE A 61 0.32 -4.81 10.16
C PHE A 61 -0.50 -5.24 8.94
N THR A 62 -1.80 -5.00 8.95
CA THR A 62 -2.70 -5.31 7.82
C THR A 62 -2.19 -4.69 6.52
N ASP A 63 -1.85 -3.42 6.50
CA ASP A 63 -1.29 -2.72 5.33
C ASP A 63 -0.05 -3.41 4.77
N GLY A 64 0.85 -3.83 5.64
CA GLY A 64 2.07 -4.54 5.23
C GLY A 64 1.80 -5.94 4.67
N ILE A 65 0.82 -6.64 5.22
CA ILE A 65 0.39 -7.96 4.70
C ILE A 65 -0.19 -7.80 3.29
N LEU A 66 -1.07 -6.83 3.09
CA LEU A 66 -1.65 -6.53 1.78
C LEU A 66 -0.56 -6.08 0.79
N SER A 67 0.36 -5.22 1.21
CA SER A 67 1.49 -4.76 0.39
C SER A 67 2.40 -5.90 -0.03
N ALA A 68 2.74 -6.81 0.87
CA ALA A 68 3.60 -7.96 0.57
C ALA A 68 2.93 -8.89 -0.45
N ARG A 69 1.63 -9.14 -0.30
CA ARG A 69 0.87 -9.96 -1.25
C ARG A 69 0.77 -9.31 -2.61
N LEU A 70 0.48 -8.01 -2.67
CA LEU A 70 0.41 -7.24 -3.92
C LEU A 70 1.77 -7.20 -4.62
N THR A 71 2.86 -7.05 -3.88
CA THR A 71 4.23 -7.11 -4.40
C THR A 71 4.52 -8.43 -5.10
N ALA A 72 4.14 -9.55 -4.48
CA ALA A 72 4.35 -10.87 -5.08
C ALA A 72 3.57 -11.05 -6.39
N GLU A 73 2.32 -10.60 -6.43
CA GLU A 73 1.48 -10.68 -7.64
C GLU A 73 1.96 -9.72 -8.74
N LEU A 74 2.37 -8.50 -8.35
CA LEU A 74 2.96 -7.53 -9.27
C LEU A 74 4.23 -8.07 -9.91
N ALA A 75 5.17 -8.57 -9.11
CA ALA A 75 6.42 -9.14 -9.58
C ALA A 75 6.17 -10.30 -10.55
N ALA A 76 5.32 -11.25 -10.16
CA ALA A 76 4.95 -12.39 -11.00
C ALA A 76 4.26 -11.94 -12.31
N GLY A 77 3.35 -10.96 -12.22
CA GLY A 77 2.65 -10.41 -13.37
C GLY A 77 3.58 -9.72 -14.38
N ILE A 78 4.52 -8.91 -13.89
CA ILE A 78 5.51 -8.23 -14.73
C ILE A 78 6.38 -9.25 -15.46
N VAL A 79 7.02 -10.19 -14.77
CA VAL A 79 7.94 -11.14 -15.40
C VAL A 79 7.22 -12.12 -16.35
N LYS A 80 5.94 -12.40 -16.08
CA LYS A 80 5.09 -13.19 -16.98
C LYS A 80 4.80 -12.47 -18.30
N GLN A 81 4.56 -11.15 -18.25
CA GLN A 81 4.20 -10.34 -19.42
C GLN A 81 5.41 -9.74 -20.13
N ARG A 82 6.57 -9.71 -19.48
CA ARG A 82 7.81 -9.11 -19.95
C ARG A 82 8.96 -10.11 -19.95
N SER A 83 9.07 -10.93 -20.99
CA SER A 83 10.15 -11.89 -21.13
C SER A 83 11.54 -11.24 -21.04
N GLY A 84 12.43 -11.81 -20.24
CA GLY A 84 13.78 -11.30 -20.01
C GLY A 84 13.89 -10.10 -19.05
N TRP A 85 12.78 -9.63 -18.46
CA TRP A 85 12.81 -8.66 -17.38
C TRP A 85 13.02 -9.34 -16.02
N LYS A 86 13.55 -8.57 -15.07
CA LYS A 86 13.65 -8.99 -13.67
C LYS A 86 12.84 -8.07 -12.78
N ALA A 87 12.20 -8.65 -11.79
CA ALA A 87 11.60 -7.90 -10.68
C ALA A 87 12.53 -8.03 -9.46
N LEU A 88 13.11 -6.92 -9.02
CA LEU A 88 14.00 -6.80 -7.88
C LEU A 88 13.21 -6.30 -6.69
N ILE A 89 12.90 -7.19 -5.74
CA ILE A 89 12.11 -6.87 -4.55
C ILE A 89 13.04 -6.43 -3.43
N PHE A 90 12.75 -5.29 -2.83
CA PHE A 90 13.42 -4.81 -1.64
C PHE A 90 12.79 -5.39 -0.37
N PRO A 91 13.55 -5.49 0.74
CA PRO A 91 12.99 -5.81 2.05
C PRO A 91 11.88 -4.82 2.41
N PRO A 92 10.88 -5.23 3.23
CA PRO A 92 9.79 -4.34 3.61
C PRO A 92 10.29 -3.06 4.30
N ILE A 93 9.87 -1.90 3.79
CA ILE A 93 10.11 -0.59 4.39
C ILE A 93 8.86 -0.25 5.22
N SER A 94 8.76 -0.82 6.42
CA SER A 94 7.55 -0.79 7.25
C SER A 94 7.43 0.51 8.05
N VAL A 95 7.61 1.66 7.38
CA VAL A 95 7.41 2.99 7.94
C VAL A 95 6.34 3.74 7.16
N GLY A 96 5.41 4.35 7.86
CA GLY A 96 4.33 5.13 7.25
C GLY A 96 3.93 6.31 8.11
N SER A 97 3.08 7.16 7.61
CA SER A 97 2.66 8.37 8.29
C SER A 97 1.13 8.50 8.30
N SER A 98 0.62 9.17 9.33
CA SER A 98 -0.78 9.59 9.38
C SER A 98 -1.78 8.43 9.42
N GLY A 99 -1.80 7.66 10.49
CA GLY A 99 -2.76 6.56 10.68
C GLY A 99 -4.21 7.05 10.86
N SER A 100 -5.16 6.14 10.68
CA SER A 100 -6.61 6.37 10.78
C SER A 100 -7.05 6.96 12.13
N ASN A 101 -6.35 6.61 13.22
CA ASN A 101 -6.56 7.19 14.53
C ASN A 101 -6.39 8.73 14.56
N GLU A 102 -5.66 9.30 13.60
CA GLU A 102 -5.51 10.76 13.46
C GLU A 102 -6.80 11.42 12.95
N ILE A 103 -7.65 10.70 12.20
CA ILE A 103 -9.00 11.15 11.81
C ILE A 103 -9.80 11.56 13.05
N GLY A 104 -9.74 10.73 14.08
CA GLY A 104 -10.36 10.99 15.39
C GLY A 104 -9.52 11.86 16.33
N ARG A 105 -8.32 12.29 15.94
CA ARG A 105 -7.33 12.97 16.81
C ARG A 105 -6.91 12.13 18.02
N GLN A 106 -6.99 10.82 17.90
CA GLN A 106 -6.63 9.85 18.96
C GLN A 106 -5.16 9.44 18.84
N TYR A 107 -4.25 10.39 19.02
CA TYR A 107 -2.80 10.22 18.74
C TYR A 107 -2.08 9.20 19.62
N THR A 108 -2.71 8.70 20.67
CA THR A 108 -2.17 7.68 21.57
C THR A 108 -2.88 6.33 21.42
N PHE A 109 -3.71 6.18 20.37
CA PHE A 109 -4.40 4.92 20.13
C PHE A 109 -3.37 3.80 19.90
N PRO A 110 -3.52 2.65 20.57
CA PRO A 110 -2.54 1.56 20.48
C PRO A 110 -2.57 0.90 19.10
N GLY A 111 -1.39 0.49 18.62
CA GLY A 111 -1.25 -0.21 17.33
C GLY A 111 -0.71 0.66 16.19
N THR A 112 -0.81 2.00 16.28
CA THR A 112 -0.25 2.91 15.28
C THR A 112 1.13 3.45 15.70
N TYR A 113 2.12 3.25 14.81
CA TYR A 113 3.50 3.71 15.00
C TYR A 113 3.95 4.53 13.77
N ALA A 114 3.40 5.72 13.64
CA ALA A 114 3.64 6.59 12.49
C ALA A 114 4.92 7.42 12.63
N VAL A 115 5.64 7.57 11.52
CA VAL A 115 6.67 8.61 11.37
C VAL A 115 6.04 9.89 10.83
N ARG A 116 6.77 11.01 10.88
CA ARG A 116 6.33 12.26 10.26
C ARG A 116 6.28 12.11 8.74
N PRO A 117 5.33 12.74 8.04
CA PRO A 117 5.31 12.76 6.57
C PRO A 117 6.63 13.25 5.95
N SER A 118 7.28 14.24 6.57
CA SER A 118 8.60 14.72 6.15
C SER A 118 9.70 13.66 6.28
N THR A 119 9.65 12.83 7.31
CA THR A 119 10.59 11.72 7.51
C THR A 119 10.35 10.61 6.47
N LEU A 120 9.10 10.27 6.21
CA LEU A 120 8.74 9.30 5.17
C LEU A 120 9.23 9.77 3.79
N ARG A 121 8.93 11.04 3.45
CA ARG A 121 9.40 11.65 2.20
C ARG A 121 10.92 11.59 2.09
N ALA A 122 11.65 12.03 3.11
CA ALA A 122 13.11 12.04 3.10
C ALA A 122 13.68 10.64 2.87
N ALA A 123 13.17 9.62 3.58
CA ALA A 123 13.62 8.25 3.42
C ALA A 123 13.43 7.73 1.98
N PHE A 124 12.27 8.00 1.37
CA PHE A 124 12.01 7.54 0.00
C PHE A 124 12.74 8.36 -1.06
N VAL A 125 13.01 9.66 -0.83
CA VAL A 125 13.85 10.49 -1.68
C VAL A 125 15.31 10.02 -1.64
N ASP A 126 15.83 9.67 -0.45
CA ASP A 126 17.19 9.13 -0.32
C ASP A 126 17.33 7.78 -1.05
N ILE A 127 16.36 6.88 -0.88
CA ILE A 127 16.33 5.60 -1.63
C ILE A 127 16.21 5.84 -3.15
N ALA A 128 15.39 6.80 -3.56
CA ALA A 128 15.24 7.18 -4.96
C ALA A 128 16.59 7.67 -5.54
N SER A 129 17.32 8.49 -4.78
CA SER A 129 18.65 8.97 -5.16
C SER A 129 19.63 7.81 -5.37
N GLU A 130 19.74 6.91 -4.40
CA GLU A 130 20.62 5.75 -4.50
C GLU A 130 20.27 4.84 -5.70
N LEU A 131 18.99 4.64 -5.97
CA LEU A 131 18.54 3.85 -7.12
C LEU A 131 18.84 4.56 -8.44
N GLY A 132 18.62 5.88 -8.51
CA GLY A 132 18.88 6.71 -9.68
C GLY A 132 20.37 6.77 -10.04
N ASP A 133 21.23 6.99 -9.03
CA ASP A 133 22.69 7.01 -9.17
C ASP A 133 23.25 5.66 -9.62
N GLN A 134 22.64 4.54 -9.17
CA GLN A 134 22.97 3.20 -9.62
C GLN A 134 22.41 2.87 -11.02
N GLY A 135 21.70 3.78 -11.64
CA GLY A 135 21.20 3.66 -13.01
C GLY A 135 19.87 2.92 -13.16
N PHE A 136 19.16 2.60 -12.08
CA PHE A 136 17.80 2.06 -12.19
C PHE A 136 16.87 3.11 -12.79
N ARG A 137 15.86 2.66 -13.55
CA ARG A 137 14.93 3.56 -14.26
C ARG A 137 13.46 3.23 -14.02
N TRP A 138 13.18 2.05 -13.46
CA TRP A 138 11.83 1.55 -13.25
C TRP A 138 11.66 1.16 -11.79
N VAL A 139 10.84 1.88 -11.06
CA VAL A 139 10.58 1.67 -9.63
C VAL A 139 9.08 1.70 -9.37
N PHE A 140 8.56 0.72 -8.66
CA PHE A 140 7.19 0.73 -8.14
C PHE A 140 7.23 0.72 -6.63
N ILE A 141 6.47 1.64 -6.01
CA ILE A 141 6.23 1.67 -4.57
C ILE A 141 4.91 0.98 -4.31
N VAL A 142 4.94 -0.06 -3.47
CA VAL A 142 3.77 -0.85 -3.05
C VAL A 142 3.57 -0.65 -1.56
N HIS A 143 2.85 0.40 -1.22
CA HIS A 143 2.45 0.75 0.14
C HIS A 143 0.94 0.90 0.19
N VAL A 144 0.25 -0.10 0.75
CA VAL A 144 -1.21 -0.09 0.92
C VAL A 144 -1.53 0.71 2.17
N HIS A 145 -1.81 2.00 2.01
CA HIS A 145 -2.24 2.90 3.09
C HIS A 145 -2.86 4.18 2.52
N GLY A 146 -4.05 4.54 2.98
CA GLY A 146 -4.94 5.53 2.35
C GLY A 146 -4.74 6.97 2.78
N SER A 147 -3.86 7.27 3.74
CA SER A 147 -3.70 8.63 4.25
C SER A 147 -3.15 9.61 3.21
N PRO A 148 -3.73 10.82 3.07
CA PRO A 148 -3.29 11.80 2.08
C PRO A 148 -1.84 12.27 2.28
N LEU A 149 -1.35 12.38 3.52
CA LEU A 149 0.02 12.80 3.79
C LEU A 149 1.03 11.69 3.52
N HIS A 150 0.63 10.43 3.74
CA HIS A 150 1.44 9.27 3.37
C HIS A 150 1.58 9.18 1.85
N ILE A 151 0.46 9.20 1.14
CA ILE A 151 0.41 9.13 -0.33
C ILE A 151 1.22 10.29 -0.93
N GLY A 152 1.00 11.51 -0.44
CA GLY A 152 1.71 12.70 -0.93
C GLY A 152 3.22 12.61 -0.74
N ALA A 153 3.69 12.07 0.38
CA ALA A 153 5.13 11.88 0.63
C ALA A 153 5.77 10.89 -0.36
N LEU A 154 5.06 9.82 -0.73
CA LEU A 154 5.53 8.84 -1.71
C LEU A 154 5.40 9.35 -3.16
N ASP A 155 4.38 10.13 -3.45
CA ASP A 155 4.22 10.81 -4.74
C ASP A 155 5.33 11.84 -4.96
N ASP A 156 5.69 12.63 -3.93
CA ASP A 156 6.82 13.57 -3.99
C ASP A 156 8.14 12.87 -4.31
N ALA A 157 8.41 11.70 -3.72
CA ALA A 157 9.60 10.90 -4.03
C ALA A 157 9.56 10.36 -5.48
N SER A 158 8.38 10.02 -5.96
CA SER A 158 8.18 9.57 -7.36
C SER A 158 8.45 10.70 -8.35
N ASP A 159 7.96 11.90 -8.07
CA ASP A 159 8.19 13.09 -8.90
C ASP A 159 9.68 13.47 -8.89
N PHE A 160 10.32 13.48 -7.70
CA PHE A 160 11.75 13.71 -7.56
C PHE A 160 12.58 12.75 -8.43
N PHE A 161 12.27 11.44 -8.38
CA PHE A 161 13.00 10.45 -9.17
C PHE A 161 12.85 10.71 -10.68
N HIS A 162 11.67 11.12 -11.10
CA HIS A 162 11.42 11.46 -12.50
C HIS A 162 12.19 12.73 -12.93
N GLU A 163 12.08 13.79 -12.14
CA GLU A 163 12.67 15.10 -12.47
C GLU A 163 14.20 15.06 -12.46
N ILE A 164 14.81 14.36 -11.51
CA ILE A 164 16.28 14.36 -11.34
C ILE A 164 16.95 13.26 -12.18
N TYR A 165 16.34 12.08 -12.30
CA TYR A 165 16.97 10.93 -12.94
C TYR A 165 16.35 10.54 -14.29
N GLY A 166 15.24 11.14 -14.70
CA GLY A 166 14.51 10.80 -15.92
C GLY A 166 13.92 9.39 -15.93
N GLY A 167 13.89 8.73 -14.77
CA GLY A 167 13.29 7.42 -14.58
C GLY A 167 11.78 7.50 -14.35
N ARG A 168 11.17 6.34 -14.10
CA ARG A 168 9.78 6.23 -13.67
C ARG A 168 9.73 5.54 -12.31
N MET A 169 9.46 6.32 -11.27
CA MET A 169 9.06 5.81 -9.97
C MET A 169 7.56 6.07 -9.81
N VAL A 170 6.81 5.08 -9.36
CA VAL A 170 5.34 5.18 -9.28
C VAL A 170 4.88 4.63 -7.93
N ASN A 171 4.25 5.51 -7.15
CA ASN A 171 3.48 5.09 -5.99
C ASN A 171 2.14 4.49 -6.49
N LEU A 172 2.03 3.16 -6.48
CA LEU A 172 0.86 2.48 -7.04
C LEU A 172 -0.40 2.77 -6.25
N TRP A 173 -0.33 2.93 -4.91
CA TRP A 173 -1.50 3.33 -4.12
C TRP A 173 -1.96 4.76 -4.41
N GLY A 174 -1.05 5.62 -4.83
CA GLY A 174 -1.37 6.97 -5.34
C GLY A 174 -2.20 6.96 -6.62
N LEU A 175 -2.28 5.84 -7.34
CA LEU A 175 -3.08 5.64 -8.54
C LEU A 175 -4.42 4.93 -8.27
N LEU A 176 -4.88 4.85 -7.03
CA LEU A 176 -6.10 4.15 -6.63
C LEU A 176 -7.34 4.45 -7.52
N PRO A 177 -7.57 5.68 -8.02
CA PRO A 177 -8.67 5.95 -8.94
C PRO A 177 -8.61 5.15 -10.25
N VAL A 178 -7.41 4.84 -10.74
CA VAL A 178 -7.21 4.02 -11.96
C VAL A 178 -7.31 2.55 -11.66
N LEU A 179 -6.86 2.15 -10.46
CA LEU A 179 -6.88 0.76 -10.02
C LEU A 179 -8.28 0.27 -9.65
N GLY A 180 -9.29 1.16 -9.71
CA GLY A 180 -10.69 0.87 -9.41
C GLY A 180 -11.03 0.85 -7.93
N GLY A 181 -10.03 1.02 -7.05
CA GLY A 181 -10.20 0.96 -5.61
C GLY A 181 -10.95 -0.30 -5.18
N TRP A 182 -11.72 -0.18 -4.10
CA TRP A 182 -12.62 -1.24 -3.66
C TRP A 182 -14.05 -1.08 -4.22
N GLY A 183 -14.38 0.08 -4.83
CA GLY A 183 -15.74 0.50 -5.14
C GLY A 183 -16.50 -0.37 -6.15
N GLY A 184 -15.82 -0.93 -7.16
CA GLY A 184 -16.47 -1.79 -8.16
C GLY A 184 -17.04 -3.09 -7.57
N ALA A 185 -16.39 -3.65 -6.55
CA ALA A 185 -16.88 -4.85 -5.89
C ALA A 185 -18.04 -4.59 -4.92
N MET A 186 -18.21 -3.34 -4.47
CA MET A 186 -19.31 -2.94 -3.58
C MET A 186 -20.65 -2.77 -4.29
N SER A 187 -20.69 -2.87 -5.62
CA SER A 187 -21.94 -2.80 -6.40
C SER A 187 -22.96 -3.87 -5.99
N ASP A 188 -22.48 -5.04 -5.57
CA ASP A 188 -23.29 -6.21 -5.22
C ASP A 188 -23.89 -6.15 -3.80
N MET A 189 -23.52 -5.16 -2.99
CA MET A 189 -24.06 -4.99 -1.64
C MET A 189 -25.51 -4.52 -1.71
N THR A 190 -26.34 -5.08 -0.81
CA THR A 190 -27.70 -4.60 -0.59
C THR A 190 -27.70 -3.17 -0.02
N PRO A 191 -28.80 -2.41 -0.15
CA PRO A 191 -28.91 -1.09 0.49
C PRO A 191 -28.67 -1.12 2.01
N ALA A 192 -29.11 -2.17 2.70
CA ALA A 192 -28.92 -2.34 4.13
C ALA A 192 -27.44 -2.57 4.49
N GLU A 193 -26.73 -3.40 3.73
CA GLU A 193 -25.28 -3.61 3.92
C GLU A 193 -24.49 -2.34 3.66
N LYS A 194 -24.82 -1.58 2.58
CA LYS A 194 -24.20 -0.29 2.29
C LYS A 194 -24.43 0.72 3.41
N ALA A 195 -25.62 0.77 3.95
CA ALA A 195 -25.94 1.67 5.07
C ALA A 195 -25.19 1.24 6.35
N ALA A 196 -25.04 -0.05 6.59
CA ALA A 196 -24.33 -0.56 7.76
C ALA A 196 -22.80 -0.33 7.68
N ASP A 197 -22.20 -0.47 6.51
CA ASP A 197 -20.75 -0.27 6.30
C ASP A 197 -20.38 1.21 6.05
N GLY A 198 -21.32 2.01 5.54
CA GLY A 198 -21.12 3.42 5.25
C GLY A 198 -19.99 3.64 4.24
N LEU A 199 -19.03 4.49 4.57
CA LEU A 199 -17.87 4.76 3.73
C LEU A 199 -16.80 3.66 3.76
N SER A 200 -16.84 2.74 4.74
CA SER A 200 -15.80 1.70 4.94
C SER A 200 -14.39 2.28 4.88
N LEU A 201 -14.12 3.31 5.69
CA LEU A 201 -12.89 4.09 5.57
C LEU A 201 -11.66 3.39 6.16
N HIS A 202 -11.85 2.50 7.13
CA HIS A 202 -10.76 1.86 7.85
C HIS A 202 -11.22 0.62 8.59
N ALA A 203 -10.53 -0.50 8.39
CA ALA A 203 -10.83 -1.78 9.02
C ALA A 203 -12.33 -2.15 8.98
N GLY A 204 -13.02 -1.79 7.90
CA GLY A 204 -14.42 -2.09 7.65
C GLY A 204 -14.64 -3.44 7.02
N MET A 205 -15.76 -3.60 6.31
CA MET A 205 -16.12 -4.84 5.63
C MET A 205 -15.09 -5.24 4.56
N ASP A 206 -14.55 -4.29 3.83
CA ASP A 206 -13.61 -4.52 2.73
C ASP A 206 -12.27 -5.09 3.21
N GLU A 207 -11.58 -4.42 4.13
CA GLU A 207 -10.27 -4.87 4.64
C GLU A 207 -10.39 -6.18 5.42
N HIS A 208 -11.45 -6.36 6.21
CA HIS A 208 -11.72 -7.65 6.85
C HIS A 208 -11.93 -8.75 5.81
N SER A 209 -12.64 -8.47 4.72
CA SER A 209 -12.86 -9.44 3.64
C SER A 209 -11.55 -9.79 2.93
N LEU A 210 -10.69 -8.81 2.69
CA LEU A 210 -9.35 -9.03 2.13
C LEU A 210 -8.53 -9.93 3.05
N MET A 211 -8.51 -9.64 4.34
CA MET A 211 -7.76 -10.45 5.31
C MET A 211 -8.35 -11.85 5.48
N LEU A 212 -9.67 -12.01 5.47
CA LEU A 212 -10.31 -13.33 5.45
C LEU A 212 -9.94 -14.16 4.21
N HIS A 213 -9.70 -13.51 3.08
CA HIS A 213 -9.23 -14.19 1.86
C HIS A 213 -7.74 -14.53 1.91
N LEU A 214 -6.91 -13.61 2.38
CA LEU A 214 -5.45 -13.72 2.27
C LEU A 214 -4.80 -14.36 3.50
N ARG A 215 -5.28 -14.03 4.69
CA ARG A 215 -4.74 -14.46 5.99
C ARG A 215 -5.85 -14.65 7.04
N PRO A 216 -6.78 -15.59 6.80
CA PRO A 216 -7.88 -15.87 7.74
C PRO A 216 -7.39 -16.26 9.14
N ASP A 217 -6.18 -16.78 9.24
CA ASP A 217 -5.50 -17.14 10.49
C ASP A 217 -5.19 -15.94 11.39
N LEU A 218 -5.16 -14.72 10.84
CA LEU A 218 -4.87 -13.46 11.56
C LEU A 218 -6.12 -12.63 11.88
N VAL A 219 -7.30 -13.04 11.39
CA VAL A 219 -8.56 -12.37 11.72
C VAL A 219 -9.11 -12.93 13.03
N ALA A 220 -9.40 -12.06 13.99
CA ALA A 220 -9.99 -12.49 15.26
C ALA A 220 -11.36 -13.15 15.04
N ARG A 221 -11.62 -14.28 15.70
CA ARG A 221 -12.80 -15.12 15.42
C ARG A 221 -14.12 -14.44 15.75
N ASP A 222 -14.10 -13.51 16.68
CA ASP A 222 -15.26 -12.76 17.18
C ASP A 222 -15.61 -11.52 16.34
N PHE A 223 -14.93 -11.26 15.23
CA PHE A 223 -15.24 -10.13 14.34
C PHE A 223 -16.71 -10.09 13.89
N ARG A 224 -17.38 -11.25 13.84
CA ARG A 224 -18.81 -11.32 13.50
C ARG A 224 -19.74 -10.74 14.57
N GLN A 225 -19.22 -10.48 15.77
CA GLN A 225 -19.95 -9.83 16.86
C GLN A 225 -19.72 -8.31 16.84
N ALA A 226 -18.91 -7.79 15.90
CA ALA A 226 -18.67 -6.37 15.76
C ALA A 226 -19.97 -5.61 15.48
N SER A 227 -20.09 -4.42 16.03
CA SER A 227 -21.15 -3.48 15.67
C SER A 227 -20.75 -2.67 14.45
N SER A 228 -21.72 -2.21 13.66
CA SER A 228 -21.42 -1.21 12.64
C SER A 228 -20.99 0.11 13.29
N VAL A 229 -19.84 0.62 12.87
CA VAL A 229 -19.29 1.93 13.27
C VAL A 229 -19.10 2.72 11.99
N ALA A 230 -20.18 3.26 11.46
CA ALA A 230 -20.20 3.86 10.13
C ALA A 230 -20.50 5.36 10.20
N GLY A 231 -20.13 6.05 9.09
CA GLY A 231 -20.64 7.35 8.73
C GLY A 231 -21.14 7.30 7.30
N ALA A 232 -22.26 7.87 6.99
CA ALA A 232 -22.81 7.96 5.63
C ALA A 232 -21.99 8.90 4.74
N ASN A 233 -21.23 9.79 5.36
CA ASN A 233 -20.34 10.75 4.72
C ASN A 233 -19.10 10.98 5.59
N TYR A 234 -18.12 11.73 5.06
CA TYR A 234 -16.86 11.99 5.76
C TYR A 234 -17.04 12.75 7.09
N ASP A 235 -17.99 13.70 7.16
CA ASP A 235 -18.25 14.47 8.38
C ASP A 235 -18.74 13.57 9.51
N GLU A 236 -19.66 12.67 9.21
CA GLU A 236 -20.18 11.68 10.17
C GLU A 236 -19.12 10.65 10.59
N ALA A 237 -18.33 10.16 9.62
CA ALA A 237 -17.26 9.21 9.90
C ALA A 237 -16.20 9.83 10.82
N PHE A 238 -15.79 11.07 10.57
CA PHE A 238 -14.83 11.80 11.40
C PHE A 238 -15.40 12.12 12.78
N ALA A 239 -16.68 12.53 12.86
CA ALA A 239 -17.35 12.72 14.12
C ALA A 239 -17.42 11.42 14.94
N THR A 240 -17.65 10.30 14.29
CA THR A 240 -17.68 8.98 14.91
C THR A 240 -16.30 8.57 15.43
N ALA A 241 -15.24 8.77 14.65
CA ALA A 241 -13.86 8.47 15.07
C ALA A 241 -13.40 9.31 16.28
N ARG A 242 -14.03 10.47 16.53
CA ARG A 242 -13.72 11.36 17.67
C ARG A 242 -14.40 10.94 18.97
N ARG A 243 -15.37 10.04 18.92
CA ARG A 243 -16.10 9.64 20.13
C ARG A 243 -15.18 8.89 21.09
N GLU A 244 -15.39 9.10 22.37
CA GLU A 244 -14.78 8.27 23.40
C GLU A 244 -15.20 6.82 23.21
N GLY A 245 -14.24 5.90 23.35
CA GLY A 245 -14.48 4.47 23.13
C GLY A 245 -14.61 4.06 21.67
N TRP A 246 -14.23 4.91 20.71
CA TRP A 246 -14.11 4.49 19.32
C TRP A 246 -13.23 3.24 19.20
N PRO A 247 -13.71 2.15 18.54
CA PRO A 247 -13.02 0.86 18.59
C PRO A 247 -11.83 0.73 17.62
N GLY A 248 -11.47 1.75 16.85
CA GLY A 248 -10.37 1.69 15.89
C GLY A 248 -10.80 1.18 14.51
N TYR A 249 -12.06 1.29 14.13
CA TYR A 249 -12.52 0.99 12.78
C TYR A 249 -13.71 1.88 12.37
N LEU A 250 -13.88 2.02 11.05
CA LEU A 250 -14.99 2.76 10.43
C LEU A 250 -15.58 1.89 9.31
N GLY A 251 -16.69 1.22 9.60
CA GLY A 251 -17.36 0.28 8.72
C GLY A 251 -18.12 -0.81 9.48
N ALA A 252 -18.36 -1.93 8.81
CA ALA A 252 -19.12 -3.08 9.33
C ALA A 252 -18.32 -4.39 9.20
N PRO A 253 -17.32 -4.64 10.06
CA PRO A 253 -16.50 -5.84 10.01
C PRO A 253 -17.30 -7.16 9.96
N GLN A 254 -18.43 -7.21 10.68
CA GLN A 254 -19.29 -8.40 10.77
C GLN A 254 -19.88 -8.85 9.43
N LEU A 255 -19.94 -7.98 8.42
CA LEU A 255 -20.43 -8.29 7.07
C LEU A 255 -19.36 -8.91 6.17
N ALA A 256 -18.12 -8.94 6.62
CA ALA A 256 -17.00 -9.39 5.80
C ALA A 256 -17.07 -10.86 5.42
N THR A 257 -16.67 -11.18 4.19
CA THR A 257 -16.57 -12.55 3.68
C THR A 257 -15.31 -12.75 2.85
N ALA A 258 -14.70 -13.94 2.93
CA ALA A 258 -13.56 -14.31 2.09
C ALA A 258 -13.87 -14.26 0.59
N ALA A 259 -15.12 -14.57 0.21
CA ALA A 259 -15.56 -14.51 -1.19
C ALA A 259 -15.57 -13.09 -1.73
N PHE A 260 -16.05 -12.13 -0.92
CA PHE A 260 -15.97 -10.70 -1.27
C PHE A 260 -14.53 -10.23 -1.36
N GLY A 261 -13.69 -10.56 -0.37
CA GLY A 261 -12.27 -10.25 -0.39
C GLY A 261 -11.54 -10.79 -1.62
N LYS A 262 -11.86 -12.03 -2.03
CA LYS A 262 -11.30 -12.62 -3.26
C LYS A 262 -11.67 -11.80 -4.50
N ARG A 263 -12.93 -11.34 -4.61
CA ARG A 263 -13.36 -10.52 -5.78
C ARG A 263 -12.63 -9.19 -5.82
N ILE A 264 -12.60 -8.45 -4.70
CA ILE A 264 -11.86 -7.19 -4.59
C ILE A 264 -10.40 -7.41 -4.97
N TRP A 265 -9.76 -8.38 -4.34
CA TRP A 265 -8.34 -8.63 -4.54
C TRP A 265 -7.99 -8.96 -5.98
N THR A 266 -8.76 -9.85 -6.61
CA THR A 266 -8.51 -10.26 -8.00
C THR A 266 -8.62 -9.07 -8.97
N ALA A 267 -9.64 -8.22 -8.80
CA ALA A 267 -9.82 -7.05 -9.62
C ALA A 267 -8.67 -6.02 -9.41
N PHE A 268 -8.37 -5.73 -8.16
CA PHE A 268 -7.37 -4.74 -7.78
C PHE A 268 -5.94 -5.16 -8.19
N ALA A 269 -5.52 -6.38 -7.87
CA ALA A 269 -4.21 -6.88 -8.25
C ALA A 269 -4.05 -6.96 -9.78
N GLY A 270 -5.10 -7.39 -10.48
CA GLY A 270 -5.12 -7.40 -11.95
C GLY A 270 -4.97 -6.01 -12.56
N ALA A 271 -5.68 -5.02 -12.04
CA ALA A 271 -5.56 -3.62 -12.46
C ALA A 271 -4.16 -3.05 -12.15
N THR A 272 -3.61 -3.36 -10.98
CA THR A 272 -2.26 -2.94 -10.58
C THR A 272 -1.19 -3.49 -11.54
N VAL A 273 -1.23 -4.78 -11.85
CA VAL A 273 -0.30 -5.39 -12.81
C VAL A 273 -0.45 -4.75 -14.20
N LYS A 274 -1.69 -4.58 -14.67
CA LYS A 274 -1.96 -3.93 -15.97
C LYS A 274 -1.37 -2.52 -16.01
N THR A 275 -1.65 -1.69 -15.01
CA THR A 275 -1.15 -0.31 -14.95
C THR A 275 0.38 -0.26 -14.90
N ALA A 276 1.01 -1.12 -14.11
CA ALA A 276 2.47 -1.22 -14.07
C ALA A 276 3.06 -1.61 -15.43
N VAL A 277 2.47 -2.56 -16.13
CA VAL A 277 2.91 -2.95 -17.48
C VAL A 277 2.72 -1.81 -18.49
N GLU A 278 1.62 -1.07 -18.44
CA GLU A 278 1.41 0.12 -19.29
C GLU A 278 2.51 1.17 -19.07
N VAL A 279 2.94 1.40 -17.82
CA VAL A 279 4.06 2.30 -17.52
C VAL A 279 5.37 1.77 -18.11
N LEU A 280 5.63 0.47 -17.99
CA LEU A 280 6.81 -0.16 -18.60
C LEU A 280 6.75 -0.16 -20.14
N ASP A 281 5.57 -0.05 -20.75
CA ASP A 281 5.33 0.14 -22.18
C ASP A 281 5.50 1.61 -22.63
N GLY A 282 5.81 2.50 -21.70
CA GLY A 282 6.11 3.90 -21.98
C GLY A 282 4.98 4.88 -21.69
N LYS A 283 3.85 4.43 -21.13
CA LYS A 283 2.79 5.35 -20.70
C LYS A 283 3.32 6.21 -19.55
N ASP A 284 3.13 7.52 -19.69
CA ASP A 284 3.56 8.47 -18.68
C ASP A 284 2.66 8.37 -17.42
N PRO A 285 3.22 8.04 -16.23
CA PRO A 285 2.45 7.98 -15.00
C PRO A 285 1.76 9.30 -14.62
N ALA A 286 2.28 10.45 -15.05
CA ALA A 286 1.68 11.75 -14.80
C ALA A 286 0.32 11.94 -15.50
N THR A 287 0.00 11.10 -16.50
CA THR A 287 -1.31 11.12 -17.19
C THR A 287 -2.42 10.43 -16.40
N TYR A 288 -2.08 9.69 -15.36
CA TYR A 288 -3.08 9.08 -14.50
C TYR A 288 -3.59 10.06 -13.43
N PRO A 289 -4.89 10.02 -13.08
CA PRO A 289 -5.41 10.78 -11.96
C PRO A 289 -4.80 10.28 -10.66
N ARG A 290 -4.26 11.19 -9.84
CA ARG A 290 -3.70 10.87 -8.53
C ARG A 290 -4.76 10.88 -7.44
N TYR A 291 -4.72 9.90 -6.56
CA TYR A 291 -5.67 9.79 -5.46
C TYR A 291 -5.59 10.99 -4.49
N VAL A 292 -4.39 11.51 -4.25
CA VAL A 292 -4.19 12.71 -3.41
C VAL A 292 -4.94 13.93 -3.97
N THR A 293 -5.10 14.04 -5.31
CA THR A 293 -5.87 15.12 -5.93
C THR A 293 -7.35 15.01 -5.60
N TYR A 294 -7.90 13.80 -5.61
CA TYR A 294 -9.28 13.56 -5.15
C TYR A 294 -9.43 13.87 -3.65
N LEU A 295 -8.52 13.38 -2.81
CA LEU A 295 -8.57 13.62 -1.37
C LEU A 295 -8.57 15.11 -1.02
N LYS A 296 -7.86 15.95 -1.79
CA LYS A 296 -7.85 17.41 -1.62
C LYS A 296 -9.21 18.08 -1.86
N THR A 297 -10.15 17.40 -2.52
CA THR A 297 -11.51 17.91 -2.73
C THR A 297 -12.44 17.68 -1.54
N LEU A 298 -12.03 16.84 -0.59
CA LEU A 298 -12.85 16.51 0.58
C LEU A 298 -12.92 17.69 1.55
N PRO A 299 -14.09 18.02 2.09
CA PRO A 299 -14.28 19.18 2.98
C PRO A 299 -13.35 19.17 4.18
N LEU A 300 -13.15 17.99 4.81
CA LEU A 300 -12.33 17.83 6.00
C LEU A 300 -10.84 17.59 5.72
N TYR A 301 -10.43 17.57 4.45
CA TYR A 301 -9.03 17.35 4.08
C TYR A 301 -8.10 18.35 4.77
N ARG A 302 -8.43 19.64 4.74
CA ARG A 302 -7.62 20.69 5.36
C ARG A 302 -7.49 20.49 6.86
N GLU A 303 -8.59 20.20 7.56
CA GLU A 303 -8.57 19.97 9.00
C GLU A 303 -7.68 18.78 9.38
N TRP A 304 -7.76 17.69 8.63
CA TRP A 304 -6.91 16.52 8.81
C TRP A 304 -5.44 16.88 8.66
N ILE A 305 -5.07 17.51 7.53
CA ILE A 305 -3.70 17.94 7.26
C ILE A 305 -3.18 18.89 8.35
N ASP A 306 -3.96 19.90 8.72
CA ASP A 306 -3.55 20.89 9.72
C ASP A 306 -3.30 20.24 11.10
N SER A 307 -4.14 19.29 11.50
CA SER A 307 -3.98 18.57 12.77
C SER A 307 -2.72 17.70 12.80
N THR A 308 -2.42 17.00 11.71
CA THR A 308 -1.20 16.20 11.57
C THR A 308 0.04 17.08 11.51
N ASN A 309 0.02 18.17 10.75
CA ASN A 309 1.11 19.14 10.70
C ASN A 309 1.41 19.75 12.06
N ALA A 310 0.37 20.08 12.84
CA ALA A 310 0.54 20.60 14.21
C ALA A 310 1.18 19.55 15.15
N ARG A 311 0.83 18.26 15.00
CA ARG A 311 1.49 17.18 15.73
C ARG A 311 2.98 17.07 15.34
N ASP A 312 3.29 17.13 14.06
CA ASP A 312 4.65 17.06 13.53
C ASP A 312 5.51 18.23 14.00
N ALA A 313 4.95 19.44 14.01
CA ALA A 313 5.63 20.63 14.55
C ALA A 313 6.02 20.45 16.01
N ARG A 314 5.13 19.87 16.83
CA ARG A 314 5.44 19.55 18.24
C ARG A 314 6.54 18.48 18.35
N GLY A 315 6.54 17.48 17.49
CA GLY A 315 7.59 16.45 17.42
C GLY A 315 8.95 17.04 17.04
N ASN A 316 8.96 17.90 16.03
CA ASN A 316 10.16 18.62 15.60
C ASN A 316 10.74 19.51 16.70
N ALA A 317 9.89 20.27 17.41
CA ALA A 317 10.32 21.10 18.52
C ALA A 317 10.95 20.30 19.65
N ARG A 318 10.35 19.14 19.99
CA ARG A 318 10.95 18.21 20.99
C ARG A 318 12.32 17.71 20.57
N LEU A 319 12.47 17.29 19.30
CA LEU A 319 13.73 16.83 18.76
C LEU A 319 14.79 17.94 18.77
N ALA A 320 14.43 19.15 18.32
CA ALA A 320 15.34 20.30 18.31
C ALA A 320 15.83 20.64 19.74
N LYS A 321 14.91 20.66 20.71
CA LYS A 321 15.26 20.90 22.13
C LYS A 321 16.19 19.82 22.69
N TRP A 322 15.98 18.57 22.30
CA TRP A 322 16.84 17.46 22.74
C TRP A 322 18.23 17.56 22.11
N LEU A 323 18.34 17.86 20.80
CA LEU A 323 19.59 18.03 20.08
C LEU A 323 20.41 19.21 20.62
N ALA A 324 19.73 20.33 20.96
CA ALA A 324 20.39 21.52 21.51
C ALA A 324 21.13 21.24 22.83
N ARG A 325 20.65 20.26 23.63
CA ARG A 325 21.32 19.83 24.89
C ARG A 325 22.53 18.95 24.66
N ARG A 326 22.77 18.48 23.43
CA ARG A 326 23.86 17.56 23.07
C ARG A 326 24.94 18.20 22.22
N LYS A 327 24.78 19.50 21.90
CA LYS A 327 25.89 20.25 21.31
C LYS A 327 27.00 20.38 22.39
N PRO A 328 28.25 20.02 22.06
CA PRO A 328 29.36 20.15 22.98
C PRO A 328 29.58 21.62 23.38
#